data_3ffd2f8d34846d5275079201707113c8
#
_entry.id   3ffd2f8d34846d5275079201707113c8
#
_cell.length_a   1.000
_cell.length_b   1.000
_cell.length_c   1.000
_cell.angle_alpha   90.00
_cell.angle_beta   90.00
_cell.angle_gamma   90.00
#
_symmetry.space_group_name_H-M   'P 1'
#
loop_
_entity.id
_entity.type
_entity.pdbx_description
1 polymer ?
#
loop_
_entity_poly.entity_id
_entity_poly.type
_entity_poly.pdbx_seq_one_letter_code
_entity_poly.pdbx_strand_id
1 'polypeptide(L)'
;INGRTASEELNPYWFNSELIEEFVRQRTSGNPVAWPVIRIELFLKNGDELQKLCGAINTDLPTNACPGISMTVLPDPAYSEDLDEWAKNASPLLPVEYYSIDWRSFADEVITKRPPQLATAIIDSRTVRSSTGVDYHMRHILNDGLQPAERAAISVAYRKIKASMSDTALKSVNERMAEAHATLHDEPIV
;
A
#
# COMPACT_ATOMS: atom_id res chain seq x y z
N ILE A 1 -2.86 -0.73 1.07
CA ILE A 1 -2.11 0.47 0.68
C ILE A 1 -0.92 0.58 1.60
N ASN A 2 0.29 0.83 1.07
CA ASN A 2 1.53 0.96 1.86
C ASN A 2 1.79 -0.18 2.87
N GLY A 3 1.32 -1.41 2.58
CA GLY A 3 1.48 -2.56 3.46
C GLY A 3 0.50 -2.64 4.63
N ARG A 4 -0.44 -1.71 4.72
CA ARG A 4 -1.53 -1.71 5.70
C ARG A 4 -2.86 -2.03 5.04
N THR A 5 -3.85 -2.42 5.84
CA THR A 5 -5.21 -2.63 5.34
C THR A 5 -5.81 -1.29 4.90
N ALA A 6 -6.52 -1.29 3.79
CA ALA A 6 -7.09 -0.05 3.25
C ALA A 6 -8.11 0.59 4.21
N SER A 7 -8.84 -0.23 4.97
CA SER A 7 -9.81 0.24 5.97
C SER A 7 -9.16 0.96 7.16
N GLU A 8 -7.95 0.57 7.56
CA GLU A 8 -7.22 1.25 8.66
C GLU A 8 -6.58 2.58 8.21
N GLU A 9 -6.40 2.74 6.90
CA GLU A 9 -5.75 3.93 6.32
C GLU A 9 -6.76 4.90 5.69
N LEU A 10 -8.07 4.54 5.67
CA LEU A 10 -9.08 5.39 5.05
C LEU A 10 -9.10 6.77 5.71
N ASN A 11 -8.96 7.80 4.88
CA ASN A 11 -8.78 9.16 5.32
C ASN A 11 -9.61 10.11 4.44
N PRO A 12 -10.31 11.12 5.01
CA PRO A 12 -11.07 12.12 4.24
C PRO A 12 -10.23 12.80 3.16
N TYR A 13 -8.94 12.97 3.38
CA TYR A 13 -8.02 13.64 2.43
C TYR A 13 -7.64 12.77 1.21
N TRP A 14 -8.15 11.55 1.09
CA TRP A 14 -8.03 10.76 -0.13
C TRP A 14 -9.01 11.25 -1.21
N PHE A 15 -10.06 11.92 -0.80
CA PHE A 15 -11.03 12.50 -1.72
C PHE A 15 -10.56 13.85 -2.26
N ASN A 16 -10.90 14.16 -3.49
CA ASN A 16 -10.58 15.46 -4.08
C ASN A 16 -11.38 16.57 -3.35
N SER A 17 -10.67 17.55 -2.80
CA SER A 17 -11.24 18.62 -1.98
C SER A 17 -12.27 19.44 -2.75
N GLU A 18 -12.02 19.78 -4.02
CA GLU A 18 -12.92 20.58 -4.85
C GLU A 18 -14.24 19.83 -5.12
N LEU A 19 -14.15 18.52 -5.37
CA LEU A 19 -15.34 17.68 -5.55
C LEU A 19 -16.16 17.55 -4.25
N ILE A 20 -15.50 17.52 -3.09
CA ILE A 20 -16.19 17.48 -1.80
C ILE A 20 -16.87 18.80 -1.51
N GLU A 21 -16.22 19.93 -1.73
CA GLU A 21 -16.83 21.25 -1.57
C GLU A 21 -18.06 21.42 -2.46
N GLU A 22 -17.98 20.98 -3.71
CA GLU A 22 -19.12 20.99 -4.65
C GLU A 22 -20.25 20.08 -4.17
N PHE A 23 -19.93 18.86 -3.73
CA PHE A 23 -20.90 17.92 -3.15
C PHE A 23 -21.63 18.54 -1.96
N VAL A 24 -20.89 19.11 -1.00
CA VAL A 24 -21.46 19.75 0.19
C VAL A 24 -22.36 20.93 -0.20
N ARG A 25 -21.92 21.77 -1.14
CA ARG A 25 -22.71 22.89 -1.64
C ARG A 25 -24.02 22.45 -2.26
N GLN A 26 -23.99 21.43 -3.12
CA GLN A 26 -25.19 20.89 -3.77
C GLN A 26 -26.15 20.27 -2.75
N ARG A 27 -25.61 19.48 -1.82
CA ARG A 27 -26.41 18.83 -0.77
C ARG A 27 -27.08 19.85 0.14
N THR A 28 -26.37 20.88 0.57
CA THR A 28 -26.93 21.99 1.39
C THR A 28 -28.00 22.77 0.64
N SER A 29 -27.90 22.85 -0.68
CA SER A 29 -28.95 23.50 -1.53
C SER A 29 -30.19 22.61 -1.76
N GLY A 30 -30.23 21.41 -1.18
CA GLY A 30 -31.33 20.45 -1.32
C GLY A 30 -31.31 19.66 -2.63
N ASN A 31 -30.28 19.75 -3.42
CA ASN A 31 -30.18 18.99 -4.66
C ASN A 31 -29.82 17.53 -4.37
N PRO A 32 -30.47 16.55 -5.04
CA PRO A 32 -30.06 15.15 -4.97
C PRO A 32 -28.71 14.98 -5.69
N VAL A 33 -27.69 14.67 -4.95
CA VAL A 33 -26.34 14.41 -5.47
C VAL A 33 -25.84 13.09 -4.92
N ALA A 34 -25.18 12.30 -5.78
CA ALA A 34 -24.56 11.05 -5.38
C ALA A 34 -23.42 11.27 -4.41
N TRP A 35 -23.28 10.38 -3.43
CA TRP A 35 -22.17 10.40 -2.50
C TRP A 35 -20.83 10.24 -3.23
N PRO A 36 -19.79 10.95 -2.79
CA PRO A 36 -18.44 10.76 -3.34
C PRO A 36 -17.95 9.34 -3.18
N VAL A 37 -17.34 8.81 -4.22
CA VAL A 37 -16.81 7.45 -4.28
C VAL A 37 -15.40 7.51 -4.83
N ILE A 38 -14.48 6.71 -4.28
CA ILE A 38 -13.19 6.46 -4.88
C ILE A 38 -13.23 5.06 -5.51
N ARG A 39 -12.83 4.97 -6.77
CA ARG A 39 -12.69 3.68 -7.45
C ARG A 39 -11.29 3.57 -8.05
N ILE A 40 -10.64 2.44 -7.78
CA ILE A 40 -9.35 2.10 -8.37
C ILE A 40 -9.53 0.76 -9.07
N GLU A 41 -9.23 0.72 -10.35
CA GLU A 41 -9.31 -0.48 -11.18
C GLU A 41 -7.93 -0.90 -11.64
N LEU A 42 -7.63 -2.19 -11.50
CA LEU A 42 -6.39 -2.80 -11.94
C LEU A 42 -6.69 -3.79 -13.04
N PHE A 43 -6.31 -3.44 -14.26
CA PHE A 43 -6.38 -4.31 -15.42
C PHE A 43 -5.17 -5.24 -15.43
N LEU A 44 -5.43 -6.53 -15.51
CA LEU A 44 -4.40 -7.55 -15.47
C LEU A 44 -4.12 -8.09 -16.87
N LYS A 45 -2.90 -8.54 -17.10
CA LYS A 45 -2.55 -9.21 -18.35
C LYS A 45 -3.29 -10.56 -18.44
N ASN A 46 -3.82 -10.87 -19.61
CA ASN A 46 -4.50 -12.15 -19.83
C ASN A 46 -3.60 -13.34 -19.50
N GLY A 47 -4.17 -14.31 -18.78
CA GLY A 47 -3.53 -15.56 -18.39
C GLY A 47 -4.58 -16.58 -17.97
N ASP A 48 -4.34 -17.87 -18.22
CA ASP A 48 -5.31 -18.94 -17.93
C ASP A 48 -5.64 -19.00 -16.45
N GLU A 49 -4.69 -18.69 -15.59
CA GLU A 49 -4.84 -18.67 -14.14
C GLU A 49 -5.70 -17.50 -13.61
N LEU A 50 -5.97 -16.49 -14.45
CA LEU A 50 -6.75 -15.30 -14.09
C LEU A 50 -8.18 -15.33 -14.63
N GLN A 51 -8.63 -16.43 -15.21
CA GLN A 51 -9.98 -16.57 -15.80
C GLN A 51 -11.10 -16.26 -14.80
N LYS A 52 -10.93 -16.59 -13.53
CA LYS A 52 -11.89 -16.27 -12.46
C LYS A 52 -12.03 -14.77 -12.19
N LEU A 53 -11.05 -13.98 -12.57
CA LEU A 53 -11.09 -12.52 -12.41
C LEU A 53 -11.56 -11.82 -13.69
N CYS A 54 -11.87 -12.60 -14.75
CA CYS A 54 -12.22 -12.08 -16.06
C CYS A 54 -13.70 -11.75 -16.13
N GLY A 55 -14.01 -10.48 -16.39
CA GLY A 55 -15.36 -9.98 -16.54
C GLY A 55 -15.39 -8.60 -17.19
N ALA A 56 -16.58 -8.05 -17.34
CA ALA A 56 -16.82 -6.76 -17.98
C ALA A 56 -17.23 -5.65 -16.99
N ILE A 57 -17.16 -5.93 -15.67
CA ILE A 57 -17.52 -4.94 -14.65
C ILE A 57 -16.33 -4.02 -14.37
N ASN A 58 -16.11 -3.09 -15.29
CA ASN A 58 -15.10 -2.06 -15.20
C ASN A 58 -15.57 -0.78 -15.89
N THR A 59 -14.86 0.34 -15.72
CA THR A 59 -15.24 1.64 -16.28
C THR A 59 -14.67 1.90 -17.67
N ASP A 60 -13.53 1.32 -18.02
CA ASP A 60 -12.84 1.62 -19.28
C ASP A 60 -13.27 0.69 -20.44
N LEU A 61 -13.52 -0.58 -20.14
CA LEU A 61 -13.84 -1.60 -21.12
C LEU A 61 -15.15 -2.35 -20.78
N PRO A 62 -16.28 -1.66 -20.65
CA PRO A 62 -17.53 -2.26 -20.15
C PRO A 62 -18.14 -3.30 -21.08
N THR A 63 -17.67 -3.38 -22.35
CA THR A 63 -18.16 -4.34 -23.34
C THR A 63 -17.22 -5.53 -23.55
N ASN A 64 -16.01 -5.49 -23.01
CA ASN A 64 -14.99 -6.51 -23.20
C ASN A 64 -14.63 -7.18 -21.89
N ALA A 65 -14.82 -8.49 -21.82
CA ALA A 65 -14.35 -9.26 -20.68
C ALA A 65 -12.83 -9.29 -20.64
N CYS A 66 -12.26 -8.84 -19.53
CA CYS A 66 -10.82 -8.87 -19.26
C CYS A 66 -10.56 -9.18 -17.78
N PRO A 67 -9.42 -9.76 -17.42
CA PRO A 67 -9.09 -10.01 -16.04
C PRO A 67 -8.75 -8.70 -15.32
N GLY A 68 -9.32 -8.51 -14.15
CA GLY A 68 -9.07 -7.33 -13.35
C GLY A 68 -9.69 -7.39 -11.98
N ILE A 69 -9.32 -6.43 -11.16
CA ILE A 69 -9.88 -6.21 -9.83
C ILE A 69 -10.17 -4.73 -9.64
N SER A 70 -11.19 -4.44 -8.86
CA SER A 70 -11.54 -3.09 -8.45
C SER A 70 -11.54 -2.96 -6.93
N MET A 71 -11.10 -1.82 -6.44
CA MET A 71 -11.29 -1.35 -5.09
C MET A 71 -12.22 -0.15 -5.13
N THR A 72 -13.30 -0.20 -4.40
CA THR A 72 -14.24 0.92 -4.33
C THR A 72 -14.43 1.33 -2.87
N VAL A 73 -14.20 2.62 -2.59
CA VAL A 73 -14.53 3.26 -1.31
C VAL A 73 -15.89 3.95 -1.51
N LEU A 74 -16.89 3.52 -0.77
CA LEU A 74 -18.27 3.97 -0.94
C LEU A 74 -18.99 4.06 0.40
N PRO A 75 -20.09 4.85 0.49
CA PRO A 75 -20.92 4.86 1.68
C PRO A 75 -21.41 3.47 2.04
N ASP A 76 -21.32 3.12 3.32
CA ASP A 76 -21.81 1.84 3.82
C ASP A 76 -23.32 1.96 4.07
N PRO A 77 -24.16 1.12 3.44
CA PRO A 77 -25.60 1.12 3.65
C PRO A 77 -26.04 0.97 5.11
N ALA A 78 -25.21 0.33 5.94
CA ALA A 78 -25.47 0.18 7.37
C ALA A 78 -25.54 1.52 8.12
N TYR A 79 -24.90 2.58 7.59
CA TYR A 79 -24.83 3.91 8.18
C TYR A 79 -25.64 4.95 7.40
N SER A 80 -26.65 4.54 6.63
CA SER A 80 -27.43 5.45 5.79
C SER A 80 -28.11 6.56 6.59
N GLU A 81 -28.63 6.26 7.78
CA GLU A 81 -29.27 7.23 8.68
C GLU A 81 -28.25 8.24 9.22
N ASP A 82 -27.08 7.77 9.62
CA ASP A 82 -25.98 8.63 10.12
C ASP A 82 -25.45 9.56 9.02
N LEU A 83 -25.33 9.05 7.81
CA LEU A 83 -24.95 9.83 6.63
C LEU A 83 -25.99 10.90 6.30
N ASP A 84 -27.28 10.59 6.39
CA ASP A 84 -28.36 11.55 6.19
C ASP A 84 -28.40 12.61 7.30
N GLU A 85 -28.10 12.24 8.54
CA GLU A 85 -27.97 13.18 9.64
C GLU A 85 -26.79 14.12 9.45
N TRP A 86 -25.62 13.57 9.10
CA TRP A 86 -24.44 14.36 8.78
C TRP A 86 -24.72 15.34 7.63
N ALA A 87 -25.45 14.91 6.60
CA ALA A 87 -25.75 15.71 5.42
C ALA A 87 -26.60 16.96 5.72
N LYS A 88 -27.34 16.99 6.83
CA LYS A 88 -28.12 18.19 7.26
C LYS A 88 -27.20 19.34 7.67
N ASN A 89 -26.01 19.02 8.20
CA ASN A 89 -25.00 19.99 8.63
C ASN A 89 -23.62 19.62 8.07
N ALA A 90 -23.56 19.33 6.76
CA ALA A 90 -22.38 18.83 6.10
C ALA A 90 -21.16 19.74 6.29
N SER A 91 -20.02 19.15 6.60
CA SER A 91 -18.73 19.81 6.71
C SER A 91 -17.86 19.53 5.47
N PRO A 92 -16.78 20.31 5.24
CA PRO A 92 -15.85 20.05 4.15
C PRO A 92 -15.09 18.70 4.27
N LEU A 93 -15.15 18.05 5.43
CA LEU A 93 -14.53 16.73 5.66
C LEU A 93 -15.62 15.67 5.63
N LEU A 94 -15.49 14.70 4.71
CA LEU A 94 -16.40 13.57 4.65
C LEU A 94 -16.27 12.69 5.91
N PRO A 95 -17.38 12.14 6.42
CA PRO A 95 -17.40 11.22 7.54
C PRO A 95 -17.00 9.81 7.04
N VAL A 96 -15.71 9.62 6.79
CA VAL A 96 -15.18 8.36 6.23
C VAL A 96 -15.41 7.16 7.14
N GLU A 97 -15.74 7.38 8.40
CA GLU A 97 -16.15 6.37 9.37
C GLU A 97 -17.42 5.61 8.93
N TYR A 98 -18.24 6.24 8.11
CA TYR A 98 -19.46 5.67 7.53
C TYR A 98 -19.26 5.13 6.11
N TYR A 99 -18.01 4.94 5.70
CA TYR A 99 -17.64 4.38 4.41
C TYR A 99 -17.07 2.99 4.57
N SER A 100 -17.32 2.15 3.59
CA SER A 100 -16.73 0.83 3.48
C SER A 100 -15.83 0.72 2.25
N ILE A 101 -14.98 -0.29 2.23
CA ILE A 101 -14.12 -0.60 1.10
C ILE A 101 -14.51 -1.95 0.55
N ASP A 102 -14.99 -1.94 -0.68
CA ASP A 102 -15.39 -3.14 -1.41
C ASP A 102 -14.31 -3.53 -2.43
N TRP A 103 -13.91 -4.79 -2.42
CA TRP A 103 -12.99 -5.38 -3.36
C TRP A 103 -13.71 -6.40 -4.22
N ARG A 104 -13.70 -6.21 -5.53
CA ARG A 104 -14.33 -7.13 -6.49
C ARG A 104 -13.41 -7.45 -7.65
N SER A 105 -13.61 -8.64 -8.23
CA SER A 105 -13.12 -8.94 -9.56
C SER A 105 -13.97 -8.26 -10.63
N PHE A 106 -13.47 -8.19 -11.86
CA PHE A 106 -14.30 -7.75 -12.99
C PHE A 106 -15.41 -8.74 -13.36
N ALA A 107 -15.38 -9.96 -12.80
CA ALA A 107 -16.48 -10.92 -12.82
C ALA A 107 -17.55 -10.68 -11.73
N ASP A 108 -17.48 -9.56 -10.99
CA ASP A 108 -18.35 -9.19 -9.86
C ASP A 108 -18.25 -10.11 -8.63
N GLU A 109 -17.19 -10.90 -8.51
CA GLU A 109 -16.95 -11.72 -7.32
C GLU A 109 -16.28 -10.90 -6.23
N VAL A 110 -16.78 -10.99 -4.99
CA VAL A 110 -16.19 -10.32 -3.82
C VAL A 110 -14.84 -10.95 -3.48
N ILE A 111 -13.84 -10.12 -3.33
CA ILE A 111 -12.48 -10.53 -2.98
C ILE A 111 -12.23 -10.27 -1.50
N THR A 112 -12.38 -11.27 -0.66
CA THR A 112 -12.11 -11.21 0.79
C THR A 112 -10.65 -11.48 1.13
N LYS A 113 -9.95 -12.22 0.27
CA LYS A 113 -8.52 -12.55 0.42
C LYS A 113 -7.84 -12.33 -0.91
N ARG A 114 -6.60 -11.84 -0.85
CA ARG A 114 -5.80 -11.66 -2.07
C ARG A 114 -5.74 -12.97 -2.87
N PRO A 115 -6.10 -12.95 -4.16
CA PRO A 115 -5.92 -14.09 -5.03
C PRO A 115 -4.44 -14.52 -5.06
N PRO A 116 -4.14 -15.81 -4.90
CA PRO A 116 -2.75 -16.29 -4.83
C PRO A 116 -1.95 -16.03 -6.12
N GLN A 117 -2.65 -15.88 -7.24
CA GLN A 117 -2.05 -15.56 -8.54
C GLN A 117 -1.54 -14.11 -8.63
N LEU A 118 -1.99 -13.23 -7.72
CA LEU A 118 -1.55 -11.83 -7.70
C LEU A 118 -0.36 -11.67 -6.76
N ALA A 119 0.84 -11.69 -7.34
CA ALA A 119 2.04 -11.29 -6.62
C ALA A 119 1.95 -9.79 -6.29
N THR A 120 2.29 -9.41 -5.06
CA THR A 120 2.41 -8.01 -4.67
C THR A 120 3.84 -7.72 -4.23
N ALA A 121 4.36 -6.61 -4.69
CA ALA A 121 5.61 -6.07 -4.20
C ALA A 121 5.36 -4.68 -3.62
N ILE A 122 5.90 -4.43 -2.45
CA ILE A 122 5.89 -3.11 -1.83
C ILE A 122 7.26 -2.49 -2.09
N ILE A 123 7.27 -1.45 -2.92
CA ILE A 123 8.47 -0.65 -3.16
C ILE A 123 8.37 0.58 -2.28
N ASP A 124 8.98 0.52 -1.11
CA ASP A 124 9.05 1.67 -0.21
C ASP A 124 10.41 2.34 -0.35
N SER A 125 10.44 3.43 -1.11
CA SER A 125 11.65 4.22 -1.32
C SER A 125 12.20 4.88 -0.04
N ARG A 126 11.41 4.97 1.02
CA ARG A 126 11.84 5.53 2.31
C ARG A 126 12.63 4.52 3.13
N THR A 127 12.43 3.23 2.89
CA THR A 127 13.11 2.15 3.62
C THR A 127 14.33 1.61 2.89
N VAL A 128 14.65 2.12 1.70
CA VAL A 128 15.90 1.81 1.00
C VAL A 128 17.06 2.38 1.81
N ARG A 129 17.55 1.57 2.74
CA ARG A 129 18.76 1.92 3.49
C ARG A 129 19.95 1.74 2.57
N SER A 130 20.81 2.75 2.50
CA SER A 130 22.08 2.69 1.77
C SER A 130 22.97 1.49 2.17
N SER A 131 22.74 0.92 3.37
CA SER A 131 23.45 -0.25 3.88
C SER A 131 23.00 -1.59 3.28
N THR A 132 21.83 -1.65 2.63
CA THR A 132 21.33 -2.90 2.02
C THR A 132 21.26 -2.86 0.51
N GLY A 133 21.30 -1.66 -0.10
CA GLY A 133 21.41 -1.43 -1.57
C GLY A 133 20.35 -2.07 -2.46
N VAL A 134 19.61 -3.03 -1.91
CA VAL A 134 18.63 -3.84 -2.64
C VAL A 134 17.40 -3.96 -1.76
N ASP A 135 16.24 -3.48 -2.25
CA ASP A 135 15.00 -3.64 -1.53
C ASP A 135 14.54 -5.12 -1.47
N TYR A 136 13.52 -5.39 -0.69
CA TYR A 136 12.98 -6.73 -0.52
C TYR A 136 12.56 -7.36 -1.86
N HIS A 137 12.00 -6.56 -2.77
CA HIS A 137 11.49 -7.03 -4.06
C HIS A 137 12.62 -7.44 -5.00
N MET A 138 13.65 -6.60 -5.13
CA MET A 138 14.85 -6.93 -5.91
C MET A 138 15.56 -8.16 -5.34
N ARG A 139 15.58 -8.29 -4.03
CA ARG A 139 16.15 -9.47 -3.36
C ARG A 139 15.36 -10.74 -3.68
N HIS A 140 14.05 -10.65 -3.74
CA HIS A 140 13.19 -11.78 -4.09
C HIS A 140 13.36 -12.19 -5.56
N ILE A 141 13.36 -11.26 -6.50
CA ILE A 141 13.62 -11.52 -7.92
C ILE A 141 15.01 -12.16 -8.11
N LEU A 142 16.02 -11.62 -7.47
CA LEU A 142 17.38 -12.17 -7.55
C LEU A 142 17.46 -13.59 -6.97
N ASN A 143 16.79 -13.84 -5.84
CA ASN A 143 16.78 -15.14 -5.22
C ASN A 143 16.08 -16.22 -6.05
N ASP A 144 14.99 -15.86 -6.72
CA ASP A 144 14.22 -16.80 -7.54
C ASP A 144 14.90 -17.09 -8.90
N GLY A 145 15.62 -16.11 -9.45
CA GLY A 145 16.34 -16.23 -10.72
C GLY A 145 17.74 -16.84 -10.63
N LEU A 146 18.36 -16.86 -9.45
CA LEU A 146 19.73 -17.27 -9.27
C LEU A 146 19.87 -18.76 -8.88
N GLN A 147 20.83 -19.42 -9.48
CA GLN A 147 21.25 -20.78 -9.06
C GLN A 147 21.85 -20.75 -7.63
N PRO A 148 21.76 -21.86 -6.87
CA PRO A 148 22.30 -21.92 -5.49
C PRO A 148 23.75 -21.50 -5.37
N ALA A 149 24.60 -21.86 -6.34
CA ALA A 149 26.02 -21.49 -6.38
C ALA A 149 26.21 -19.97 -6.55
N GLU A 150 25.41 -19.33 -7.40
CA GLU A 150 25.45 -17.89 -7.64
C GLU A 150 25.02 -17.11 -6.39
N ARG A 151 23.97 -17.57 -5.72
CA ARG A 151 23.52 -17.00 -4.43
C ARG A 151 24.62 -17.08 -3.36
N ALA A 152 25.30 -18.21 -3.27
CA ALA A 152 26.41 -18.40 -2.34
C ALA A 152 27.57 -17.45 -2.68
N ALA A 153 27.93 -17.33 -3.95
CA ALA A 153 28.99 -16.43 -4.41
C ALA A 153 28.71 -14.96 -4.08
N ILE A 154 27.50 -14.50 -4.32
CA ILE A 154 27.05 -13.13 -3.98
C ILE A 154 27.12 -12.91 -2.47
N SER A 155 26.66 -13.87 -1.67
CA SER A 155 26.70 -13.77 -0.21
C SER A 155 28.13 -13.72 0.35
N VAL A 156 29.06 -14.46 -0.26
CA VAL A 156 30.47 -14.42 0.08
C VAL A 156 31.09 -13.08 -0.31
N ALA A 157 30.82 -12.59 -1.52
CA ALA A 157 31.32 -11.29 -1.98
C ALA A 157 30.82 -10.15 -1.08
N TYR A 158 29.54 -10.13 -0.75
CA TYR A 158 28.96 -9.13 0.15
C TYR A 158 29.62 -9.16 1.54
N ARG A 159 29.84 -10.34 2.10
CA ARG A 159 30.53 -10.49 3.39
C ARG A 159 31.97 -9.94 3.37
N LYS A 160 32.69 -10.17 2.28
CA LYS A 160 34.04 -9.64 2.08
C LYS A 160 34.07 -8.13 2.01
N ILE A 161 33.13 -7.54 1.22
CA ILE A 161 33.01 -6.09 1.10
C ILE A 161 32.64 -5.47 2.46
N LYS A 162 31.70 -6.05 3.18
CA LYS A 162 31.27 -5.58 4.51
C LYS A 162 32.42 -5.62 5.52
N ALA A 163 33.20 -6.70 5.55
CA ALA A 163 34.36 -6.81 6.41
C ALA A 163 35.40 -5.74 6.06
N SER A 164 35.72 -5.57 4.78
CA SER A 164 36.67 -4.56 4.32
C SER A 164 36.18 -3.13 4.66
N MET A 165 34.90 -2.82 4.56
CA MET A 165 34.37 -1.52 4.97
C MET A 165 34.48 -1.32 6.48
N SER A 166 34.21 -2.36 7.28
CA SER A 166 34.33 -2.28 8.74
C SER A 166 35.78 -2.01 9.18
N ASP A 167 36.73 -2.71 8.54
CA ASP A 167 38.15 -2.64 8.91
C ASP A 167 38.83 -1.35 8.40
N THR A 168 38.30 -0.70 7.39
CA THR A 168 38.93 0.47 6.78
C THR A 168 38.13 1.75 6.98
N ALA A 169 36.96 1.88 6.31
CA ALA A 169 36.20 3.10 6.29
C ALA A 169 35.49 3.42 7.62
N LEU A 170 35.07 2.40 8.36
CA LEU A 170 34.34 2.56 9.61
C LEU A 170 35.20 2.36 10.87
N LYS A 171 36.48 2.10 10.71
CA LYS A 171 37.36 1.81 11.84
C LYS A 171 37.35 2.89 12.91
N SER A 172 37.51 4.15 12.51
CA SER A 172 37.48 5.31 13.42
C SER A 172 36.12 5.54 14.08
N VAL A 173 35.03 5.15 13.40
CA VAL A 173 33.68 5.26 13.96
C VAL A 173 33.44 4.15 14.99
N ASN A 174 33.86 2.93 14.69
CA ASN A 174 33.75 1.79 15.60
C ASN A 174 34.59 1.99 16.87
N GLU A 175 35.80 2.56 16.73
CA GLU A 175 36.65 2.91 17.88
C GLU A 175 35.96 3.96 18.78
N ARG A 176 35.42 5.03 18.22
CA ARG A 176 34.68 6.05 18.99
C ARG A 176 33.42 5.49 19.66
N MET A 177 32.69 4.58 18.98
CA MET A 177 31.53 3.93 19.55
C MET A 177 31.92 3.02 20.73
N ALA A 178 33.04 2.29 20.62
CA ALA A 178 33.54 1.46 21.70
C ALA A 178 33.98 2.30 22.91
N GLU A 179 34.64 3.43 22.70
CA GLU A 179 35.01 4.39 23.75
C GLU A 179 33.77 4.99 24.44
N ALA A 180 32.77 5.42 23.66
CA ALA A 180 31.53 5.95 24.21
C ALA A 180 30.74 4.90 25.02
N HIS A 181 30.78 3.64 24.58
CA HIS A 181 30.13 2.55 25.30
C HIS A 181 30.87 2.21 26.62
N ALA A 182 32.19 2.26 26.64
CA ALA A 182 32.99 2.06 27.85
C ALA A 182 32.70 3.17 28.91
N THR A 183 32.61 4.43 28.48
CA THR A 183 32.30 5.55 29.38
C THR A 183 30.89 5.49 29.98
N LEU A 184 29.90 4.93 29.24
CA LEU A 184 28.54 4.77 29.77
C LEU A 184 28.42 3.65 30.82
N HIS A 185 29.34 2.69 30.84
CA HIS A 185 29.35 1.61 31.83
C HIS A 185 30.08 1.98 33.13
N ASP A 186 30.91 3.03 33.13
CA ASP A 186 31.68 3.48 34.27
C ASP A 186 30.95 4.58 35.10
N GLU A 187 29.78 5.07 34.69
CA GLU A 187 28.98 5.99 35.50
C GLU A 187 28.14 5.19 36.51
N PRO A 188 28.33 5.40 37.81
CA PRO A 188 27.47 4.78 38.83
C PRO A 188 26.05 5.33 38.69
N ILE A 189 25.09 4.40 38.58
CA ILE A 189 23.66 4.74 38.64
C ILE A 189 23.38 5.33 40.02
N VAL A 190 23.13 6.65 40.11
CA VAL A 190 22.71 7.37 41.30
C VAL A 190 21.20 7.29 41.43
#